data_e2a087bfcfea801158862ffa2198d550
#
_entry.id   e2a087bfcfea801158862ffa2198d550
#
_cell.length_a   1.000
_cell.length_b   1.000
_cell.length_c   1.000
_cell.angle_alpha   90.00
_cell.angle_beta   90.00
_cell.angle_gamma   90.00
#
_symmetry.space_group_name_H-M   'P 1'
#
loop_
_entity.id
_entity.type
_entity.pdbx_description
1 polymer ?
#
loop_
_entity_poly.entity_id
_entity_poly.type
_entity_poly.pdbx_seq_one_letter_code
_entity_poly.pdbx_strand_id
1 'polypeptide(L)'
;MARMKATLEGFAELHEGGGVASVKDQVRPMYKEAKGAEYLELIGEHLSGDEPIGVYPLWERNNVWMVDWVAVDLDEGDISSVHADNLQALLTKMNITSWKEPSRSKGYHVWVYLKEPISASLARKAMVGACRVVDVPIKEVYPKQTSLESGRMGNCLRLPYPKHRGEGRQSVEGYSLKQFVEEAIEKRTSPSTFR
;
A
#
# COMPACT_ATOMS: atom_id res chain seq x y z
N MET A 1 26.54 2.44 -1.05
CA MET A 1 25.95 2.07 0.25
C MET A 1 24.95 3.12 0.75
N ALA A 2 25.31 4.41 0.95
CA ALA A 2 24.41 5.43 1.50
C ALA A 2 23.09 5.61 0.70
N ARG A 3 23.11 5.66 -0.64
CA ARG A 3 21.91 5.78 -1.49
C ARG A 3 20.95 4.58 -1.41
N MET A 4 21.50 3.39 -1.25
CA MET A 4 20.70 2.16 -1.13
C MET A 4 20.00 2.10 0.24
N LYS A 5 20.67 2.57 1.29
CA LYS A 5 20.10 2.70 2.63
C LYS A 5 18.94 3.71 2.63
N ALA A 6 19.11 4.88 2.02
CA ALA A 6 18.04 5.89 1.92
C ALA A 6 16.81 5.38 1.14
N THR A 7 17.01 4.56 0.10
CA THR A 7 15.90 3.94 -0.65
C THR A 7 15.16 2.90 0.20
N LEU A 8 15.87 2.08 0.97
CA LEU A 8 15.28 1.11 1.90
C LEU A 8 14.47 1.81 2.99
N GLU A 9 15.05 2.83 3.63
CA GLU A 9 14.39 3.60 4.69
C GLU A 9 13.14 4.31 4.17
N GLY A 10 13.23 4.94 3.00
CA GLY A 10 12.09 5.60 2.36
C GLY A 10 10.99 4.62 1.94
N PHE A 11 11.34 3.45 1.43
CA PHE A 11 10.36 2.41 1.10
C PHE A 11 9.64 1.91 2.36
N ALA A 12 10.39 1.68 3.44
CA ALA A 12 9.83 1.28 4.72
C ALA A 12 8.87 2.35 5.28
N GLU A 13 9.27 3.63 5.23
CA GLU A 13 8.44 4.76 5.68
C GLU A 13 7.12 4.87 4.90
N LEU A 14 7.13 4.67 3.58
CA LEU A 14 5.92 4.70 2.75
C LEU A 14 4.89 3.63 3.16
N HIS A 15 5.34 2.48 3.64
CA HIS A 15 4.51 1.32 3.92
C HIS A 15 4.35 1.02 5.42
N GLU A 16 4.75 1.95 6.27
CA GLU A 16 4.57 1.80 7.73
C GLU A 16 3.08 1.69 8.08
N GLY A 17 2.78 0.89 9.11
CA GLY A 17 1.42 0.63 9.55
C GLY A 17 1.36 -0.19 10.82
N GLY A 18 0.32 -1.02 10.97
CA GLY A 18 0.05 -1.82 12.17
C GLY A 18 0.92 -3.06 12.35
N GLY A 19 1.71 -3.43 11.35
CA GLY A 19 2.59 -4.60 11.39
C GLY A 19 2.78 -5.23 10.01
N VAL A 20 3.47 -6.36 9.99
CA VAL A 20 3.81 -7.10 8.77
C VAL A 20 3.39 -8.57 8.85
N ALA A 21 3.30 -9.23 7.71
CA ALA A 21 3.17 -10.67 7.63
C ALA A 21 4.07 -11.23 6.54
N SER A 22 4.67 -12.40 6.78
CA SER A 22 5.17 -13.24 5.71
C SER A 22 3.99 -13.68 4.83
N VAL A 23 4.10 -13.47 3.54
CA VAL A 23 3.09 -13.89 2.54
C VAL A 23 3.68 -14.90 1.55
N LYS A 24 4.73 -15.60 1.96
CA LYS A 24 5.39 -16.67 1.20
C LYS A 24 4.44 -17.83 0.98
N ASP A 25 3.76 -18.26 2.03
CA ASP A 25 2.64 -19.18 1.96
C ASP A 25 1.32 -18.39 1.86
N GLN A 26 0.64 -18.50 0.71
CA GLN A 26 -0.57 -17.74 0.42
C GLN A 26 -1.78 -18.15 1.26
N VAL A 27 -1.72 -19.30 1.93
CA VAL A 27 -2.87 -19.87 2.65
C VAL A 27 -3.03 -19.24 4.02
N ARG A 28 -1.95 -18.85 4.69
CA ARG A 28 -1.99 -18.24 6.03
C ARG A 28 -0.84 -17.26 6.22
N PRO A 29 -1.08 -15.93 6.04
CA PRO A 29 -0.09 -14.92 6.41
C PRO A 29 0.32 -15.09 7.87
N MET A 30 1.64 -15.20 8.14
CA MET A 30 2.15 -15.22 9.50
C MET A 30 2.41 -13.80 9.95
N TYR A 31 1.53 -13.28 10.80
CA TYR A 31 1.66 -11.96 11.39
C TYR A 31 2.90 -11.82 12.27
N LYS A 32 3.56 -10.69 12.16
CA LYS A 32 4.63 -10.26 13.03
C LYS A 32 4.50 -8.76 13.33
N GLU A 33 4.41 -8.42 14.60
CA GLU A 33 4.57 -7.03 15.00
C GLU A 33 6.06 -6.70 14.94
N ALA A 34 6.47 -5.90 13.97
CA ALA A 34 7.85 -5.47 13.79
C ALA A 34 7.89 -3.95 13.69
N LYS A 35 8.86 -3.35 14.38
CA LYS A 35 9.09 -1.90 14.40
C LYS A 35 10.59 -1.59 14.37
N GLY A 36 10.93 -0.38 13.93
CA GLY A 36 12.31 0.10 13.93
C GLY A 36 13.25 -0.79 13.12
N ALA A 37 14.36 -1.22 13.70
CA ALA A 37 15.40 -1.98 13.02
C ALA A 37 14.89 -3.33 12.48
N GLU A 38 14.05 -4.03 13.25
CA GLU A 38 13.46 -5.30 12.81
C GLU A 38 12.54 -5.14 11.60
N TYR A 39 11.75 -4.07 11.57
CA TYR A 39 10.92 -3.75 10.40
C TYR A 39 11.77 -3.48 9.16
N LEU A 40 12.85 -2.69 9.29
CA LEU A 40 13.78 -2.42 8.21
C LEU A 40 14.48 -3.69 7.69
N GLU A 41 14.83 -4.63 8.56
CA GLU A 41 15.40 -5.92 8.19
C GLU A 41 14.40 -6.72 7.33
N LEU A 42 13.15 -6.86 7.77
CA LEU A 42 12.11 -7.56 7.02
C LEU A 42 11.82 -6.90 5.67
N ILE A 43 11.80 -5.57 5.59
CA ILE A 43 11.69 -4.87 4.31
C ILE A 43 12.90 -5.15 3.41
N GLY A 44 14.11 -5.23 3.97
CA GLY A 44 15.32 -5.64 3.25
C GLY A 44 15.21 -7.05 2.67
N GLU A 45 14.72 -8.01 3.45
CA GLU A 45 14.46 -9.39 3.00
C GLU A 45 13.40 -9.44 1.90
N HIS A 46 12.34 -8.62 2.01
CA HIS A 46 11.34 -8.49 0.96
C HIS A 46 11.95 -7.97 -0.35
N LEU A 47 12.70 -6.89 -0.28
CA LEU A 47 13.33 -6.28 -1.45
C LEU A 47 14.42 -7.16 -2.07
N SER A 48 15.10 -8.03 -1.31
CA SER A 48 16.01 -9.06 -1.84
C SER A 48 15.26 -10.22 -2.49
N GLY A 49 14.00 -10.42 -2.10
CA GLY A 49 13.13 -11.51 -2.54
C GLY A 49 13.24 -12.78 -1.72
N ASP A 50 13.92 -12.70 -0.57
CA ASP A 50 14.09 -13.84 0.34
C ASP A 50 12.79 -14.12 1.09
N GLU A 51 12.10 -13.07 1.56
CA GLU A 51 10.85 -13.19 2.28
C GLU A 51 9.81 -12.16 1.78
N PRO A 52 8.83 -12.56 0.95
CA PRO A 52 7.73 -11.67 0.53
C PRO A 52 6.88 -11.22 1.73
N ILE A 53 6.75 -9.90 1.89
CA ILE A 53 6.04 -9.27 3.00
C ILE A 53 4.73 -8.62 2.54
N GLY A 54 3.70 -8.75 3.38
CA GLY A 54 2.50 -7.91 3.35
C GLY A 54 2.46 -6.99 4.56
N VAL A 55 1.86 -5.82 4.40
CA VAL A 55 1.74 -4.81 5.46
C VAL A 55 0.29 -4.59 5.86
N TYR A 56 0.05 -4.39 7.16
CA TYR A 56 -1.25 -4.06 7.72
C TYR A 56 -1.40 -2.54 7.82
N PRO A 57 -2.47 -1.93 7.25
CA PRO A 57 -2.60 -0.48 7.24
C PRO A 57 -2.95 0.13 8.61
N LEU A 58 -3.67 -0.60 9.46
CA LEU A 58 -4.29 -0.05 10.66
C LEU A 58 -3.35 -0.02 11.86
N TRP A 59 -3.22 1.13 12.47
CA TRP A 59 -2.58 1.32 13.77
C TRP A 59 -3.39 2.32 14.63
N GLU A 60 -3.18 2.32 15.94
CA GLU A 60 -4.03 3.08 16.87
C GLU A 60 -3.26 4.25 17.49
N ARG A 61 -3.91 5.42 17.52
CA ARG A 61 -3.45 6.62 18.24
C ARG A 61 -4.62 7.26 18.98
N ASN A 62 -4.50 7.34 20.32
CA ASN A 62 -5.51 7.97 21.17
C ASN A 62 -6.93 7.40 20.93
N ASN A 63 -7.07 6.09 20.88
CA ASN A 63 -8.31 5.36 20.60
C ASN A 63 -8.93 5.66 19.21
N VAL A 64 -8.13 6.17 18.28
CA VAL A 64 -8.52 6.38 16.88
C VAL A 64 -7.65 5.50 15.98
N TRP A 65 -8.29 4.69 15.15
CA TRP A 65 -7.61 3.90 14.13
C TRP A 65 -7.17 4.79 12.98
N MET A 66 -5.88 4.74 12.67
CA MET A 66 -5.19 5.60 11.71
C MET A 66 -4.60 4.76 10.58
N VAL A 67 -4.30 5.43 9.46
CA VAL A 67 -3.55 4.88 8.33
C VAL A 67 -2.59 5.93 7.75
N ASP A 68 -1.45 5.48 7.25
CA ASP A 68 -0.45 6.29 6.55
C ASP A 68 -0.53 6.11 5.03
N TRP A 69 -1.25 5.10 4.60
CA TRP A 69 -1.51 4.78 3.19
C TRP A 69 -2.88 4.15 3.01
N VAL A 70 -3.39 4.22 1.80
CA VAL A 70 -4.58 3.51 1.34
C VAL A 70 -4.26 2.79 0.04
N ALA A 71 -4.97 1.72 -0.26
CA ALA A 71 -4.81 1.02 -1.52
C ALA A 71 -6.13 0.38 -1.97
N VAL A 72 -6.20 0.06 -3.26
CA VAL A 72 -7.25 -0.77 -3.84
C VAL A 72 -6.59 -1.96 -4.53
N ASP A 73 -6.97 -3.16 -4.15
CA ASP A 73 -6.55 -4.40 -4.80
C ASP A 73 -7.64 -4.84 -5.78
N LEU A 74 -7.28 -4.91 -7.05
CA LEU A 74 -8.17 -5.20 -8.18
C LEU A 74 -7.79 -6.56 -8.75
N ASP A 75 -8.63 -7.56 -8.54
CA ASP A 75 -8.37 -8.96 -8.95
C ASP A 75 -9.52 -9.54 -9.78
N GLU A 76 -10.09 -8.71 -10.67
CA GLU A 76 -11.16 -9.09 -11.59
C GLU A 76 -10.65 -9.61 -12.95
N GLY A 77 -9.39 -10.05 -13.01
CA GLY A 77 -8.76 -10.55 -14.23
C GLY A 77 -8.45 -9.44 -15.25
N ASP A 78 -8.81 -9.62 -16.51
CA ASP A 78 -8.38 -8.74 -17.60
C ASP A 78 -8.91 -7.30 -17.48
N ILE A 79 -10.04 -7.10 -16.80
CA ILE A 79 -10.62 -5.76 -16.60
C ILE A 79 -9.90 -4.96 -15.51
N SER A 80 -9.11 -5.60 -14.65
CA SER A 80 -8.44 -4.94 -13.53
C SER A 80 -7.53 -3.78 -13.95
N SER A 81 -6.86 -3.89 -15.10
CA SER A 81 -6.05 -2.80 -15.64
C SER A 81 -6.90 -1.57 -15.95
N VAL A 82 -8.06 -1.77 -16.59
CA VAL A 82 -8.99 -0.68 -16.94
C VAL A 82 -9.55 -0.02 -15.68
N HIS A 83 -9.90 -0.82 -14.68
CA HIS A 83 -10.35 -0.31 -13.37
C HIS A 83 -9.26 0.53 -12.69
N ALA A 84 -8.01 0.06 -12.71
CA ALA A 84 -6.88 0.79 -12.15
C ALA A 84 -6.65 2.12 -12.86
N ASP A 85 -6.70 2.14 -14.19
CA ASP A 85 -6.53 3.36 -15.01
C ASP A 85 -7.65 4.38 -14.76
N ASN A 86 -8.91 3.92 -14.70
CA ASN A 86 -10.05 4.77 -14.40
C ASN A 86 -9.96 5.38 -13.01
N LEU A 87 -9.57 4.57 -12.01
CA LEU A 87 -9.38 5.06 -10.64
C LEU A 87 -8.25 6.07 -10.56
N GLN A 88 -7.08 5.80 -11.18
CA GLN A 88 -5.96 6.75 -11.21
C GLN A 88 -6.34 8.07 -11.89
N ALA A 89 -7.07 8.01 -13.00
CA ALA A 89 -7.53 9.20 -13.71
C ALA A 89 -8.45 10.07 -12.84
N LEU A 90 -9.36 9.46 -12.07
CA LEU A 90 -10.20 10.18 -11.11
C LEU A 90 -9.38 10.77 -9.97
N LEU A 91 -8.51 9.98 -9.34
CA LEU A 91 -7.66 10.42 -8.24
C LEU A 91 -6.79 11.61 -8.64
N THR A 92 -6.22 11.57 -9.86
CA THR A 92 -5.45 12.70 -10.43
C THR A 92 -6.29 13.97 -10.54
N LYS A 93 -7.55 13.88 -11.01
CA LYS A 93 -8.48 15.02 -11.06
C LYS A 93 -8.81 15.58 -9.67
N MET A 94 -8.72 14.75 -8.64
CA MET A 94 -8.90 15.14 -7.25
C MET A 94 -7.61 15.64 -6.58
N ASN A 95 -6.51 15.81 -7.31
CA ASN A 95 -5.18 16.13 -6.80
C ASN A 95 -4.64 15.08 -5.80
N ILE A 96 -4.99 13.83 -6.00
CA ILE A 96 -4.47 12.68 -5.26
C ILE A 96 -3.47 11.94 -6.15
N THR A 97 -2.22 11.89 -5.74
CA THR A 97 -1.20 11.09 -6.44
C THR A 97 -1.39 9.62 -6.08
N SER A 98 -1.46 8.77 -7.11
CA SER A 98 -1.60 7.32 -6.93
C SER A 98 -0.61 6.54 -7.79
N TRP A 99 -0.30 5.32 -7.37
CA TRP A 99 0.73 4.47 -7.92
C TRP A 99 0.15 3.13 -8.31
N LYS A 100 0.18 2.81 -9.59
CA LYS A 100 -0.35 1.56 -10.14
C LYS A 100 0.74 0.50 -10.19
N GLU A 101 0.45 -0.66 -9.66
CA GLU A 101 1.33 -1.82 -9.62
C GLU A 101 0.60 -3.04 -10.17
N PRO A 102 1.11 -3.71 -11.23
CA PRO A 102 0.64 -5.04 -11.60
C PRO A 102 0.91 -6.01 -10.45
N SER A 103 -0.13 -6.58 -9.87
CA SER A 103 0.00 -7.54 -8.76
C SER A 103 0.68 -8.84 -9.21
N ARG A 104 0.89 -9.77 -8.30
CA ARG A 104 1.59 -11.03 -8.58
C ARG A 104 0.97 -11.84 -9.73
N SER A 105 -0.36 -11.90 -9.83
CA SER A 105 -1.06 -12.73 -10.83
C SER A 105 -1.63 -11.90 -11.98
N LYS A 106 -2.91 -11.61 -11.99
CA LYS A 106 -3.60 -10.89 -13.05
C LYS A 106 -4.13 -9.52 -12.64
N GLY A 107 -4.12 -9.23 -11.34
CA GLY A 107 -4.68 -8.02 -10.78
C GLY A 107 -3.73 -6.83 -10.79
N TYR A 108 -4.18 -5.76 -10.15
CA TYR A 108 -3.43 -4.53 -9.95
C TYR A 108 -3.69 -3.98 -8.54
N HIS A 109 -2.66 -3.38 -7.96
CA HIS A 109 -2.82 -2.52 -6.78
C HIS A 109 -2.74 -1.06 -7.21
N VAL A 110 -3.59 -0.21 -6.64
CA VAL A 110 -3.49 1.24 -6.75
C VAL A 110 -3.23 1.80 -5.36
N TRP A 111 -2.01 2.31 -5.13
CA TRP A 111 -1.54 2.83 -3.86
C TRP A 111 -1.66 4.34 -3.79
N VAL A 112 -1.97 4.88 -2.61
CA VAL A 112 -1.92 6.32 -2.27
C VAL A 112 -1.24 6.46 -0.92
N TYR A 113 -0.18 7.27 -0.86
CA TYR A 113 0.58 7.56 0.36
C TYR A 113 0.22 8.92 0.92
N LEU A 114 0.08 9.01 2.23
CA LEU A 114 -0.37 10.21 2.92
C LEU A 114 0.82 11.00 3.49
N LYS A 115 0.71 12.31 3.46
CA LYS A 115 1.72 13.19 4.08
C LYS A 115 1.68 13.12 5.60
N GLU A 116 0.49 12.94 6.15
CA GLU A 116 0.20 12.74 7.57
C GLU A 116 -0.89 11.70 7.71
N PRO A 117 -0.90 10.90 8.79
CA PRO A 117 -1.91 9.88 8.97
C PRO A 117 -3.31 10.49 9.13
N ILE A 118 -4.31 9.80 8.59
CA ILE A 118 -5.73 10.13 8.74
C ILE A 118 -6.49 8.98 9.40
N SER A 119 -7.70 9.26 9.90
CA SER A 119 -8.53 8.18 10.44
C SER A 119 -8.89 7.17 9.35
N ALA A 120 -8.84 5.89 9.71
CA ALA A 120 -9.18 4.79 8.82
C ALA A 120 -10.60 4.93 8.24
N SER A 121 -11.53 5.48 9.04
CA SER A 121 -12.90 5.74 8.61
C SER A 121 -12.96 6.77 7.47
N LEU A 122 -12.24 7.89 7.61
CA LEU A 122 -12.18 8.92 6.56
C LEU A 122 -11.51 8.37 5.29
N ALA A 123 -10.35 7.71 5.44
CA ALA A 123 -9.60 7.11 4.36
C ALA A 123 -10.45 6.13 3.54
N ARG A 124 -11.08 5.17 4.22
CA ARG A 124 -11.94 4.18 3.58
C ARG A 124 -13.15 4.80 2.89
N LYS A 125 -13.84 5.74 3.57
CA LYS A 125 -15.00 6.44 3.00
C LYS A 125 -14.66 7.15 1.69
N ALA A 126 -13.54 7.88 1.66
CA ALA A 126 -13.10 8.62 0.48
C ALA A 126 -12.74 7.67 -0.68
N MET A 127 -11.94 6.61 -0.42
CA MET A 127 -11.56 5.66 -1.47
C MET A 127 -12.73 4.84 -1.99
N VAL A 128 -13.63 4.40 -1.13
CA VAL A 128 -14.88 3.73 -1.56
C VAL A 128 -15.74 4.68 -2.40
N GLY A 129 -15.81 5.96 -2.03
CA GLY A 129 -16.50 6.99 -2.81
C GLY A 129 -15.86 7.13 -4.21
N ALA A 130 -14.55 7.25 -4.29
CA ALA A 130 -13.82 7.35 -5.56
C ALA A 130 -14.06 6.11 -6.45
N CYS A 131 -13.96 4.91 -5.89
CA CYS A 131 -14.23 3.67 -6.63
C CYS A 131 -15.65 3.64 -7.21
N ARG A 132 -16.66 4.05 -6.43
CA ARG A 132 -18.06 4.10 -6.90
C ARG A 132 -18.28 5.07 -8.04
N VAL A 133 -17.58 6.21 -8.05
CA VAL A 133 -17.71 7.22 -9.13
C VAL A 133 -17.27 6.66 -10.48
N VAL A 134 -16.29 5.75 -10.49
CA VAL A 134 -15.72 5.16 -11.72
C VAL A 134 -16.09 3.69 -11.90
N ASP A 135 -17.09 3.21 -11.17
CA ASP A 135 -17.60 1.84 -11.23
C ASP A 135 -16.52 0.76 -11.01
N VAL A 136 -15.65 1.01 -10.04
CA VAL A 136 -14.58 0.09 -9.61
C VAL A 136 -15.03 -0.69 -8.38
N PRO A 137 -14.74 -2.01 -8.30
CA PRO A 137 -15.10 -2.83 -7.15
C PRO A 137 -14.54 -2.31 -5.83
N ILE A 138 -15.35 -2.35 -4.76
CA ILE A 138 -15.03 -1.80 -3.44
C ILE A 138 -14.65 -2.86 -2.40
N LYS A 139 -14.68 -4.14 -2.76
CA LYS A 139 -14.45 -5.26 -1.84
C LYS A 139 -13.07 -5.21 -1.20
N GLU A 140 -12.07 -4.92 -2.01
CA GLU A 140 -10.66 -4.95 -1.65
C GLU A 140 -10.07 -3.53 -1.51
N VAL A 141 -10.85 -2.58 -0.95
CA VAL A 141 -10.34 -1.25 -0.58
C VAL A 141 -9.69 -1.31 0.79
N TYR A 142 -8.40 -0.98 0.88
CA TYR A 142 -7.60 -0.93 2.12
C TYR A 142 -7.55 0.49 2.68
N PRO A 143 -7.78 0.67 4.00
CA PRO A 143 -8.06 -0.39 4.96
C PRO A 143 -9.43 -1.04 4.70
N LYS A 144 -9.51 -2.37 4.85
CA LYS A 144 -10.79 -3.10 4.73
C LYS A 144 -11.72 -2.84 5.92
N GLN A 145 -11.13 -2.62 7.09
CA GLN A 145 -11.82 -2.29 8.34
C GLN A 145 -11.49 -0.86 8.75
N THR A 146 -12.35 -0.24 9.54
CA THR A 146 -12.13 1.09 10.12
C THR A 146 -11.76 1.04 11.61
N SER A 147 -11.84 -0.15 12.20
CA SER A 147 -11.43 -0.49 13.56
C SER A 147 -11.12 -1.98 13.64
N LEU A 148 -10.37 -2.39 14.66
CA LEU A 148 -10.09 -3.79 14.95
C LEU A 148 -10.58 -4.13 16.35
N GLU A 149 -11.12 -5.34 16.50
CA GLU A 149 -11.35 -5.94 17.81
C GLU A 149 -10.02 -6.33 18.46
N SER A 150 -9.98 -6.37 19.77
CA SER A 150 -8.77 -6.78 20.52
C SER A 150 -8.22 -8.11 20.02
N GLY A 151 -6.92 -8.15 19.73
CA GLY A 151 -6.23 -9.33 19.20
C GLY A 151 -6.47 -9.62 17.70
N ARG A 152 -7.20 -8.75 16.98
CA ARG A 152 -7.36 -8.85 15.52
C ARG A 152 -6.35 -7.96 14.80
N MET A 153 -5.83 -8.44 13.68
CA MET A 153 -4.82 -7.73 12.87
C MET A 153 -5.38 -7.08 11.61
N GLY A 154 -6.60 -7.44 11.22
CA GLY A 154 -7.19 -7.00 9.96
C GLY A 154 -6.63 -7.73 8.74
N ASN A 155 -6.54 -7.02 7.62
CA ASN A 155 -6.05 -7.58 6.35
C ASN A 155 -4.75 -6.88 5.94
N CYS A 156 -3.76 -7.66 5.53
CA CYS A 156 -2.53 -7.14 4.93
C CYS A 156 -2.62 -7.07 3.41
N LEU A 157 -1.84 -6.19 2.82
CA LEU A 157 -1.60 -6.11 1.39
C LEU A 157 -0.13 -6.38 1.10
N ARG A 158 0.16 -7.21 0.08
CA ARG A 158 1.53 -7.53 -0.34
C ARG A 158 2.22 -6.26 -0.85
N LEU A 159 3.46 -6.07 -0.45
CA LEU A 159 4.32 -4.99 -0.92
C LEU A 159 4.78 -5.20 -2.37
N PRO A 160 5.00 -4.11 -3.13
CA PRO A 160 5.66 -4.14 -4.42
C PRO A 160 7.17 -4.41 -4.31
N TYR A 161 7.82 -4.66 -5.45
CA TYR A 161 9.27 -4.83 -5.59
C TYR A 161 9.91 -5.97 -4.79
N PRO A 162 9.37 -7.21 -4.80
CA PRO A 162 9.91 -8.31 -4.00
C PRO A 162 11.30 -8.81 -4.41
N LYS A 163 11.99 -8.17 -5.36
CA LYS A 163 13.35 -8.56 -5.84
C LYS A 163 14.16 -7.38 -6.37
N HIS A 164 13.89 -6.16 -5.97
CA HIS A 164 14.55 -4.95 -6.51
C HIS A 164 14.51 -4.78 -8.05
N ARG A 165 13.85 -5.65 -8.76
CA ARG A 165 13.93 -5.71 -10.22
C ARG A 165 12.87 -4.85 -10.87
N GLY A 166 12.83 -3.59 -10.67
CA GLY A 166 11.93 -2.55 -11.20
C GLY A 166 11.27 -2.74 -12.58
N GLU A 167 11.21 -3.96 -13.08
CA GLU A 167 10.60 -4.31 -14.35
C GLU A 167 9.71 -5.54 -14.20
N GLY A 168 8.49 -5.47 -14.75
CA GLY A 168 7.52 -6.55 -14.75
C GLY A 168 6.48 -6.46 -13.63
N ARG A 169 5.80 -7.58 -13.36
CA ARG A 169 4.77 -7.63 -12.30
C ARG A 169 5.37 -7.41 -10.93
N GLN A 170 4.55 -6.88 -10.01
CA GLN A 170 4.93 -6.50 -8.65
C GLN A 170 5.90 -5.31 -8.58
N SER A 171 5.91 -4.46 -9.60
CA SER A 171 6.64 -3.18 -9.60
C SER A 171 5.68 -2.08 -10.02
N VAL A 172 5.83 -0.89 -9.47
CA VAL A 172 5.04 0.27 -9.89
C VAL A 172 5.35 0.59 -11.34
N GLU A 173 4.32 0.70 -12.17
CA GLU A 173 4.47 0.87 -13.61
C GLU A 173 5.27 2.13 -13.96
N GLY A 174 6.29 1.96 -14.79
CA GLY A 174 7.16 3.06 -15.24
C GLY A 174 8.23 3.51 -14.25
N TYR A 175 8.37 2.85 -13.09
CA TYR A 175 9.30 3.27 -12.04
C TYR A 175 10.25 2.14 -11.61
N SER A 176 11.54 2.45 -11.54
CA SER A 176 12.47 1.68 -10.73
C SER A 176 12.16 1.91 -9.23
N LEU A 177 12.55 0.98 -8.35
CA LEU A 177 12.36 1.12 -6.90
C LEU A 177 12.82 2.49 -6.38
N LYS A 178 14.01 2.93 -6.79
CA LYS A 178 14.57 4.21 -6.34
C LYS A 178 13.71 5.41 -6.79
N GLN A 179 13.36 5.47 -8.08
CA GLN A 179 12.53 6.56 -8.61
C GLN A 179 11.16 6.59 -7.94
N PHE A 180 10.54 5.41 -7.76
CA PHE A 180 9.28 5.31 -7.07
C PHE A 180 9.35 5.87 -5.65
N VAL A 181 10.34 5.45 -4.85
CA VAL A 181 10.49 5.90 -3.47
C VAL A 181 10.71 7.41 -3.39
N GLU A 182 11.61 7.96 -4.21
CA GLU A 182 11.91 9.40 -4.24
C GLU A 182 10.65 10.21 -4.58
N GLU A 183 9.94 9.85 -5.65
CA GLU A 183 8.75 10.57 -6.07
C GLU A 183 7.55 10.33 -5.14
N ALA A 184 7.36 9.12 -4.63
CA ALA A 184 6.25 8.82 -3.75
C ALA A 184 6.34 9.58 -2.41
N ILE A 185 7.53 9.75 -1.87
CA ILE A 185 7.77 10.57 -0.67
C ILE A 185 7.46 12.05 -0.96
N GLU A 186 7.94 12.58 -2.09
CA GLU A 186 7.72 13.97 -2.48
C GLU A 186 6.24 14.28 -2.74
N LYS A 187 5.53 13.35 -3.41
CA LYS A 187 4.15 13.52 -3.88
C LYS A 187 3.09 12.94 -2.95
N ARG A 188 3.40 12.76 -1.67
CA ARG A 188 2.40 12.34 -0.67
C ARG A 188 1.19 13.25 -0.67
N THR A 189 0.01 12.65 -0.59
CA THR A 189 -1.27 13.38 -0.61
C THR A 189 -1.54 14.02 0.75
N SER A 190 -1.96 15.30 0.72
CA SER A 190 -2.36 16.01 1.94
C SER A 190 -3.67 15.44 2.50
N PRO A 191 -3.81 15.31 3.83
CA PRO A 191 -5.07 14.90 4.49
C PRO A 191 -6.28 15.74 4.11
N SER A 192 -6.10 17.01 3.79
CA SER A 192 -7.18 17.92 3.40
C SER A 192 -7.88 17.50 2.11
N THR A 193 -7.20 16.76 1.24
CA THR A 193 -7.76 16.28 -0.03
C THR A 193 -8.79 15.14 0.17
N PHE A 194 -8.81 14.51 1.34
CA PHE A 194 -9.76 13.43 1.70
C PHE A 194 -11.06 13.93 2.37
N ARG A 195 -11.25 15.24 2.49
CA ARG A 195 -12.42 15.85 3.15
C ARG A 195 -13.55 16.23 2.21
#